data_c7d49a760eac3c4f7918522856bf001d
#
_entry.id   c7d49a760eac3c4f7918522856bf001d
#
_cell.length_a   1.000
_cell.length_b   1.000
_cell.length_c   1.000
_cell.angle_alpha   90.00
_cell.angle_beta   90.00
_cell.angle_gamma   90.00
#
_symmetry.space_group_name_H-M   'P 1'
#
loop_
_entity.id
_entity.type
_entity.pdbx_description
1 polymer ?
#
loop_
_entity_poly.entity_id
_entity_poly.type
_entity_poly.pdbx_seq_one_letter_code
_entity_poly.pdbx_strand_id
1 'polypeptide(L)'
;MCKISNILRVINIIDGTTVDGPGFRTSIYFAGCTHHCPGCHNPSTWDPKSGYDMTTEQLLSKIKENDFNVTFSGGDPMFQVEQLTTLAREIKRIGKTIWLYTGYTFEQIISSENLSQILPYVDVIIDGPFIECQRDTSLLFRGSSNQRLIDVRHWIETGTLKLWESYF
;
A
#
# COMPACT_ATOMS: atom_id res chain seq x y z
N MET A 1 -8.22 17.17 21.98
CA MET A 1 -7.46 16.19 21.19
C MET A 1 -8.44 15.34 20.43
N CYS A 2 -8.50 15.48 19.12
CA CYS A 2 -9.31 14.59 18.29
C CYS A 2 -8.68 13.21 18.36
N LYS A 3 -9.38 12.19 18.89
CA LYS A 3 -8.89 10.81 18.85
C LYS A 3 -8.91 10.39 17.38
N ILE A 4 -7.73 10.18 16.79
CA ILE A 4 -7.64 9.52 15.48
C ILE A 4 -8.37 8.20 15.64
N SER A 5 -9.36 7.95 14.78
CA SER A 5 -10.06 6.67 14.76
C SER A 5 -9.06 5.57 14.43
N ASN A 6 -8.92 4.56 15.27
CA ASN A 6 -8.07 3.40 15.01
C ASN A 6 -8.75 2.37 14.10
N ILE A 7 -9.78 2.79 13.36
CA ILE A 7 -10.59 1.93 12.49
C ILE A 7 -10.20 2.16 11.04
N LEU A 8 -9.93 1.07 10.34
CA LEU A 8 -9.69 1.03 8.89
C LEU A 8 -10.81 0.25 8.21
N ARG A 9 -11.20 0.72 7.02
CA ARG A 9 -12.18 0.04 6.18
C ARG A 9 -11.47 -0.94 5.26
N VAL A 10 -11.73 -2.24 5.43
CA VAL A 10 -11.04 -3.36 4.77
C VAL A 10 -12.00 -4.10 3.86
N ILE A 11 -11.57 -4.42 2.66
CA ILE A 11 -12.31 -5.25 1.69
C ILE A 11 -12.00 -6.73 1.92
N ASN A 12 -10.70 -7.06 2.00
CA ASN A 12 -10.24 -8.44 2.11
C ASN A 12 -8.84 -8.49 2.69
N ILE A 13 -8.45 -9.66 3.21
CA ILE A 13 -7.10 -9.99 3.64
C ILE A 13 -6.76 -11.35 3.03
N ILE A 14 -5.63 -11.43 2.33
CA ILE A 14 -5.13 -12.66 1.72
C ILE A 14 -3.75 -12.96 2.29
N ASP A 15 -3.65 -14.09 2.97
CA ASP A 15 -2.39 -14.57 3.54
C ASP A 15 -1.63 -15.45 2.55
N GLY A 16 -0.30 -15.34 2.55
CA GLY A 16 0.59 -16.17 1.74
C GLY A 16 0.56 -15.87 0.24
N THR A 17 0.14 -14.66 -0.15
CA THR A 17 0.22 -14.24 -1.56
C THR A 17 1.67 -13.92 -1.96
N THR A 18 1.99 -14.16 -3.23
CA THR A 18 3.30 -13.84 -3.85
C THR A 18 3.17 -12.89 -5.03
N VAL A 19 1.94 -12.43 -5.33
CA VAL A 19 1.65 -11.58 -6.50
C VAL A 19 1.75 -10.08 -6.18
N ASP A 20 1.68 -9.73 -4.90
CA ASP A 20 1.67 -8.34 -4.43
C ASP A 20 3.02 -7.91 -3.82
N GLY A 21 4.11 -8.56 -4.21
CA GLY A 21 5.47 -8.30 -3.74
C GLY A 21 6.27 -9.58 -3.53
N PRO A 22 7.59 -9.47 -3.26
CA PRO A 22 8.48 -10.61 -3.15
C PRO A 22 8.22 -11.42 -1.87
N GLY A 23 8.36 -12.74 -1.97
CA GLY A 23 8.15 -13.68 -0.89
C GLY A 23 6.67 -13.83 -0.49
N PHE A 24 6.41 -14.53 0.60
CA PHE A 24 5.04 -14.63 1.13
C PHE A 24 4.66 -13.35 1.87
N ARG A 25 3.45 -12.86 1.59
CA ARG A 25 2.93 -11.62 2.16
C ARG A 25 1.50 -11.78 2.64
N THR A 26 1.15 -11.06 3.69
CA THR A 26 -0.24 -10.79 4.05
C THR A 26 -0.65 -9.52 3.32
N SER A 27 -1.49 -9.66 2.29
CA SER A 27 -2.02 -8.52 1.53
C SER A 27 -3.35 -8.08 2.11
N ILE A 28 -3.42 -6.79 2.48
CA ILE A 28 -4.62 -6.15 3.02
C ILE A 28 -5.17 -5.22 1.94
N TYR A 29 -6.41 -5.47 1.54
CA TYR A 29 -7.11 -4.70 0.51
C TYR A 29 -8.07 -3.72 1.20
N PHE A 30 -7.81 -2.42 1.05
CA PHE A 30 -8.59 -1.35 1.68
C PHE A 30 -9.67 -0.80 0.77
N ALA A 31 -10.74 -0.26 1.36
CA ALA A 31 -11.82 0.43 0.66
C ALA A 31 -11.51 1.92 0.46
N GLY A 32 -12.08 2.49 -0.59
CA GLY A 32 -11.95 3.90 -0.95
C GLY A 32 -10.86 4.13 -1.99
N CYS A 33 -11.21 4.84 -3.05
CA CYS A 33 -10.26 5.27 -4.09
C CYS A 33 -10.85 6.47 -4.83
N THR A 34 -10.07 7.52 -5.02
CA THR A 34 -10.47 8.72 -5.77
C THR A 34 -9.89 8.77 -7.19
N HIS A 35 -9.03 7.83 -7.56
CA HIS A 35 -8.36 7.84 -8.86
C HIS A 35 -9.26 7.38 -10.00
N HIS A 36 -10.19 6.44 -9.76
CA HIS A 36 -11.16 5.94 -10.75
C HIS A 36 -10.52 5.59 -12.10
N CYS A 37 -9.37 4.90 -12.07
CA CYS A 37 -8.61 4.58 -13.28
C CYS A 37 -9.46 3.75 -14.27
N PRO A 38 -9.57 4.16 -15.56
CA PRO A 38 -10.19 3.33 -16.59
C PRO A 38 -9.52 1.95 -16.66
N GLY A 39 -10.33 0.88 -16.75
CA GLY A 39 -9.83 -0.49 -16.77
C GLY A 39 -9.30 -1.02 -15.42
N CYS A 40 -9.57 -0.32 -14.30
CA CYS A 40 -9.18 -0.75 -12.97
C CYS A 40 -9.59 -2.21 -12.70
N HIS A 41 -8.70 -2.99 -12.10
CA HIS A 41 -8.96 -4.40 -11.77
C HIS A 41 -9.99 -4.59 -10.66
N ASN A 42 -10.14 -3.61 -9.75
CA ASN A 42 -10.99 -3.69 -8.57
C ASN A 42 -11.93 -2.48 -8.41
N PRO A 43 -12.80 -2.16 -9.37
CA PRO A 43 -13.67 -0.98 -9.27
C PRO A 43 -14.66 -1.05 -8.10
N SER A 44 -14.98 -2.25 -7.60
CA SER A 44 -15.83 -2.44 -6.42
C SER A 44 -15.22 -1.93 -5.11
N THR A 45 -13.91 -1.66 -5.09
CA THR A 45 -13.20 -1.11 -3.93
C THR A 45 -13.21 0.42 -3.87
N TRP A 46 -13.72 1.10 -4.89
CA TRP A 46 -13.72 2.58 -4.94
C TRP A 46 -14.64 3.19 -3.89
N ASP A 47 -15.78 2.55 -3.61
CA ASP A 47 -16.70 3.04 -2.58
C ASP A 47 -16.06 2.89 -1.18
N PRO A 48 -15.83 4.00 -0.45
CA PRO A 48 -15.25 3.95 0.88
C PRO A 48 -16.14 3.28 1.93
N LYS A 49 -17.40 3.00 1.59
CA LYS A 49 -18.35 2.25 2.45
C LYS A 49 -18.31 0.75 2.20
N SER A 50 -17.63 0.29 1.15
CA SER A 50 -17.47 -1.14 0.88
C SER A 50 -16.68 -1.85 1.97
N GLY A 51 -16.84 -3.17 2.09
CA GLY A 51 -16.11 -3.99 3.05
C GLY A 51 -16.61 -3.83 4.48
N TYR A 52 -15.71 -3.93 5.44
CA TYR A 52 -16.02 -3.96 6.89
C TYR A 52 -14.94 -3.21 7.69
N ASP A 53 -15.32 -2.81 8.90
CA ASP A 53 -14.44 -2.10 9.82
C ASP A 53 -13.52 -3.06 10.55
N MET A 54 -12.24 -2.74 10.62
CA MET A 54 -11.25 -3.41 11.47
C MET A 54 -10.44 -2.39 12.26
N THR A 55 -10.18 -2.69 13.53
CA THR A 55 -9.25 -1.88 14.31
C THR A 55 -7.80 -2.22 13.96
N THR A 56 -6.89 -1.30 14.27
CA THR A 56 -5.44 -1.54 14.13
C THR A 56 -5.01 -2.80 14.89
N GLU A 57 -5.56 -3.03 16.08
CA GLU A 57 -5.24 -4.20 16.92
C GLU A 57 -5.71 -5.51 16.27
N GLN A 58 -6.90 -5.52 15.66
CA GLN A 58 -7.42 -6.69 14.94
C GLN A 58 -6.55 -7.02 13.72
N LEU A 59 -6.14 -5.99 12.96
CA LEU A 59 -5.25 -6.16 11.82
C LEU A 59 -3.88 -6.66 12.24
N LEU A 60 -3.29 -6.12 13.31
CA LEU A 60 -2.03 -6.60 13.86
C LEU A 60 -2.12 -8.05 14.36
N SER A 61 -3.21 -8.41 15.01
CA SER A 61 -3.44 -9.79 15.42
C SER A 61 -3.44 -10.74 14.22
N LYS A 62 -4.14 -10.34 13.14
CA LYS A 62 -4.19 -11.11 11.90
C LYS A 62 -2.82 -11.26 11.23
N ILE A 63 -2.04 -10.18 11.16
CA ILE A 63 -0.68 -10.18 10.60
C ILE A 63 0.26 -11.10 11.40
N LYS A 64 0.08 -11.18 12.73
CA LYS A 64 0.90 -12.03 13.61
C LYS A 64 0.58 -13.52 13.52
N GLU A 65 -0.54 -13.92 12.94
CA GLU A 65 -0.89 -15.34 12.74
C GLU A 65 0.12 -16.05 11.81
N ASN A 66 0.74 -15.28 10.91
CA ASN A 66 1.72 -15.76 9.95
C ASN A 66 3.01 -14.93 10.05
N ASP A 67 4.15 -15.55 9.76
CA ASP A 67 5.43 -14.85 9.74
C ASP A 67 5.70 -14.22 8.36
N PHE A 68 4.70 -13.58 7.76
CA PHE A 68 4.79 -12.94 6.46
C PHE A 68 5.03 -11.43 6.57
N ASN A 69 5.63 -10.86 5.53
CA ASN A 69 5.66 -9.42 5.32
C ASN A 69 4.30 -8.90 4.85
N VAL A 70 4.10 -7.61 4.79
CA VAL A 70 2.77 -7.01 4.56
C VAL A 70 2.74 -6.22 3.26
N THR A 71 1.62 -6.30 2.55
CA THR A 71 1.30 -5.43 1.41
C THR A 71 -0.03 -4.72 1.67
N PHE A 72 -0.04 -3.42 1.43
CA PHE A 72 -1.23 -2.58 1.40
C PHE A 72 -1.68 -2.35 -0.04
N SER A 73 -2.90 -2.73 -0.35
CA SER A 73 -3.49 -2.68 -1.68
C SER A 73 -5.01 -2.40 -1.58
N GLY A 74 -5.79 -2.68 -2.62
CA GLY A 74 -7.26 -2.59 -2.64
C GLY A 74 -7.78 -1.53 -3.57
N GLY A 75 -8.52 -0.55 -3.06
CA GLY A 75 -8.83 0.70 -3.72
C GLY A 75 -7.56 1.55 -3.80
N ASP A 76 -7.45 2.54 -2.94
CA ASP A 76 -6.17 3.19 -2.65
C ASP A 76 -5.98 3.24 -1.13
N PRO A 77 -4.99 2.53 -0.55
CA PRO A 77 -4.74 2.56 0.89
C PRO A 77 -4.51 3.97 1.43
N MET A 78 -3.96 4.88 0.62
CA MET A 78 -3.72 6.28 0.98
C MET A 78 -5.01 7.09 1.16
N PHE A 79 -6.17 6.56 0.76
CA PHE A 79 -7.48 7.15 1.09
C PHE A 79 -7.72 7.25 2.61
N GLN A 80 -7.09 6.33 3.37
CA GLN A 80 -7.17 6.25 4.84
C GLN A 80 -5.79 6.49 5.48
N VAL A 81 -5.00 7.41 4.95
CA VAL A 81 -3.57 7.55 5.25
C VAL A 81 -3.25 7.77 6.73
N GLU A 82 -4.08 8.48 7.48
CA GLU A 82 -3.85 8.74 8.91
C GLU A 82 -3.91 7.44 9.74
N GLN A 83 -4.97 6.65 9.53
CA GLN A 83 -5.15 5.36 10.19
C GLN A 83 -4.12 4.33 9.68
N LEU A 84 -3.87 4.36 8.36
CA LEU A 84 -2.90 3.49 7.71
C LEU A 84 -1.48 3.73 8.26
N THR A 85 -1.10 4.99 8.48
CA THR A 85 0.19 5.36 9.07
C THR A 85 0.33 4.80 10.48
N THR A 86 -0.74 4.82 11.26
CA THR A 86 -0.75 4.23 12.61
C THR A 86 -0.52 2.71 12.53
N LEU A 87 -1.23 2.02 11.63
CA LEU A 87 -1.04 0.58 11.41
C LEU A 87 0.38 0.27 10.91
N ALA A 88 0.89 1.02 9.93
CA ALA A 88 2.22 0.83 9.35
C ALA A 88 3.31 0.94 10.42
N ARG A 89 3.22 1.93 11.31
CA ARG A 89 4.15 2.10 12.42
C ARG A 89 4.17 0.86 13.34
N GLU A 90 3.02 0.31 13.69
CA GLU A 90 2.95 -0.88 14.54
C GLU A 90 3.49 -2.14 13.83
N ILE A 91 3.25 -2.27 12.52
CA ILE A 91 3.82 -3.36 11.70
C ILE A 91 5.35 -3.27 11.67
N LYS A 92 5.91 -2.06 11.52
CA LYS A 92 7.37 -1.87 11.57
C LYS A 92 7.96 -2.23 12.94
N ARG A 93 7.26 -1.96 14.04
CA ARG A 93 7.69 -2.34 15.40
C ARG A 93 7.83 -3.84 15.59
N ILE A 94 7.06 -4.65 14.87
CA ILE A 94 7.18 -6.11 14.90
C ILE A 94 8.14 -6.65 13.81
N GLY A 95 8.93 -5.78 13.18
CA GLY A 95 10.02 -6.16 12.28
C GLY A 95 9.60 -6.55 10.87
N LYS A 96 8.37 -6.26 10.43
CA LYS A 96 7.90 -6.59 9.08
C LYS A 96 8.22 -5.50 8.06
N THR A 97 8.39 -5.89 6.80
CA THR A 97 8.46 -4.95 5.67
C THR A 97 7.08 -4.68 5.10
N ILE A 98 6.89 -3.46 4.59
CA ILE A 98 5.61 -3.02 4.02
C ILE A 98 5.82 -2.57 2.58
N TRP A 99 5.01 -3.14 1.67
CA TRP A 99 4.81 -2.67 0.30
C TRP A 99 3.47 -1.94 0.22
N LEU A 100 3.42 -0.84 -0.51
CA LEU A 100 2.24 0.01 -0.62
C LEU A 100 1.93 0.31 -2.09
N TYR A 101 0.75 -0.07 -2.53
CA TYR A 101 0.20 0.31 -3.82
C TYR A 101 -0.62 1.60 -3.69
N THR A 102 -0.42 2.54 -4.60
CA THR A 102 -1.21 3.78 -4.64
C THR A 102 -1.30 4.35 -6.06
N GLY A 103 -2.38 5.03 -6.35
CA GLY A 103 -2.54 5.79 -7.58
C GLY A 103 -1.86 7.16 -7.56
N TYR A 104 -1.37 7.62 -6.41
CA TYR A 104 -0.54 8.82 -6.35
C TYR A 104 0.85 8.56 -6.91
N THR A 105 1.44 9.57 -7.58
CA THR A 105 2.87 9.52 -7.90
C THR A 105 3.71 9.83 -6.66
N PHE A 106 4.95 9.36 -6.65
CA PHE A 106 5.85 9.61 -5.52
C PHE A 106 6.07 11.10 -5.27
N GLU A 107 6.14 11.89 -6.33
CA GLU A 107 6.26 13.35 -6.27
C GLU A 107 5.04 14.00 -5.58
N GLN A 108 3.84 13.49 -5.83
CA GLN A 108 2.62 13.93 -5.12
C GLN A 108 2.68 13.57 -3.63
N ILE A 109 3.19 12.38 -3.31
CA ILE A 109 3.31 11.93 -1.92
C ILE A 109 4.27 12.81 -1.15
N ILE A 110 5.49 13.05 -1.67
CA ILE A 110 6.51 13.84 -0.96
C ILE A 110 6.14 15.32 -0.83
N SER A 111 5.31 15.86 -1.74
CA SER A 111 4.84 17.24 -1.68
C SER A 111 3.61 17.46 -0.80
N SER A 112 2.99 16.39 -0.31
CA SER A 112 1.82 16.45 0.58
C SER A 112 2.20 16.12 2.01
N GLU A 113 2.01 17.07 2.93
CA GLU A 113 2.23 16.84 4.37
C GLU A 113 1.40 15.66 4.89
N ASN A 114 0.16 15.52 4.42
CA ASN A 114 -0.71 14.42 4.82
C ASN A 114 -0.25 13.07 4.28
N LEU A 115 0.11 12.97 2.98
CA LEU A 115 0.49 11.71 2.38
C LEU A 115 1.89 11.26 2.82
N SER A 116 2.83 12.19 3.00
CA SER A 116 4.23 11.87 3.32
C SER A 116 4.44 11.27 4.71
N GLN A 117 3.47 11.41 5.62
CA GLN A 117 3.58 10.87 6.97
C GLN A 117 3.78 9.34 7.04
N ILE A 118 3.40 8.60 5.98
CA ILE A 118 3.57 7.15 5.94
C ILE A 118 4.99 6.72 5.54
N LEU A 119 5.75 7.58 4.85
CA LEU A 119 7.04 7.25 4.27
C LEU A 119 8.04 6.61 5.26
N PRO A 120 8.14 7.04 6.53
CA PRO A 120 9.05 6.40 7.49
C PRO A 120 8.77 4.91 7.75
N TYR A 121 7.59 4.43 7.38
CA TYR A 121 7.09 3.11 7.76
C TYR A 121 6.92 2.15 6.59
N VAL A 122 7.10 2.58 5.34
CA VAL A 122 7.01 1.72 4.15
C VAL A 122 8.39 1.50 3.54
N ASP A 123 8.58 0.34 2.94
CA ASP A 123 9.86 -0.04 2.34
C ASP A 123 9.85 0.19 0.83
N VAL A 124 8.75 -0.16 0.16
CA VAL A 124 8.57 0.04 -1.28
C VAL A 124 7.18 0.61 -1.56
N ILE A 125 7.11 1.58 -2.44
CA ILE A 125 5.85 2.11 -2.99
C ILE A 125 5.75 1.75 -4.47
N ILE A 126 4.61 1.15 -4.85
CA ILE A 126 4.20 1.02 -6.25
C ILE A 126 3.33 2.22 -6.55
N ASP A 127 3.88 3.19 -7.27
CA ASP A 127 3.31 4.52 -7.45
C ASP A 127 2.64 4.71 -8.82
N GLY A 128 1.71 5.63 -8.87
CA GLY A 128 1.07 6.09 -10.09
C GLY A 128 -0.22 5.33 -10.45
N PRO A 129 -1.13 6.01 -11.16
CA PRO A 129 -2.41 5.44 -11.56
C PRO A 129 -2.21 4.29 -12.56
N PHE A 130 -3.14 3.34 -12.56
CA PHE A 130 -3.20 2.35 -13.63
C PHE A 130 -3.62 3.03 -14.94
N ILE A 131 -2.85 2.79 -16.01
CA ILE A 131 -3.13 3.29 -17.37
C ILE A 131 -3.37 2.11 -18.29
N GLU A 132 -4.61 1.94 -18.74
CA GLU A 132 -5.06 0.77 -19.47
C GLU A 132 -4.27 0.53 -20.77
N CYS A 133 -3.98 1.58 -21.55
CA CYS A 133 -3.18 1.46 -22.78
C CYS A 133 -1.69 1.13 -22.53
N GLN A 134 -1.24 1.17 -21.28
CA GLN A 134 0.10 0.77 -20.85
C GLN A 134 0.08 -0.52 -20.04
N ARG A 135 -1.04 -1.23 -20.02
CA ARG A 135 -1.17 -2.52 -19.33
C ARG A 135 -0.17 -3.52 -19.90
N ASP A 136 0.57 -4.17 -19.02
CA ASP A 136 1.52 -5.22 -19.36
C ASP A 136 1.56 -6.27 -18.25
N THR A 137 1.09 -7.47 -18.57
CA THR A 137 1.00 -8.59 -17.61
C THR A 137 2.33 -9.30 -17.40
N SER A 138 3.38 -8.95 -18.12
CA SER A 138 4.75 -9.46 -17.90
C SER A 138 5.49 -8.71 -16.81
N LEU A 139 5.00 -7.53 -16.41
CA LEU A 139 5.62 -6.71 -15.38
C LEU A 139 5.43 -7.32 -13.99
N LEU A 140 6.52 -7.40 -13.22
CA LEU A 140 6.47 -7.84 -11.84
C LEU A 140 5.82 -6.77 -10.94
N PHE A 141 4.83 -7.17 -10.16
CA PHE A 141 4.20 -6.41 -9.08
C PHE A 141 3.55 -5.08 -9.49
N ARG A 142 3.22 -4.87 -10.76
CA ARG A 142 2.54 -3.67 -11.27
C ARG A 142 1.70 -3.99 -12.49
N GLY A 143 0.65 -3.19 -12.71
CA GLY A 143 -0.33 -3.46 -13.76
C GLY A 143 -0.06 -2.75 -15.09
N SER A 144 0.67 -1.64 -15.07
CA SER A 144 0.98 -0.83 -16.26
C SER A 144 2.40 -0.26 -16.20
N SER A 145 3.01 -0.02 -17.36
CA SER A 145 4.43 0.31 -17.50
C SER A 145 4.80 1.69 -16.93
N ASN A 146 3.84 2.59 -16.76
CA ASN A 146 4.06 3.89 -16.12
C ASN A 146 4.28 3.79 -14.59
N GLN A 147 3.81 2.72 -13.96
CA GLN A 147 3.97 2.53 -12.52
C GLN A 147 5.42 2.18 -12.19
N ARG A 148 5.89 2.68 -11.05
CA ARG A 148 7.27 2.49 -10.59
C ARG A 148 7.28 1.78 -9.25
N LEU A 149 8.28 0.94 -9.02
CA LEU A 149 8.57 0.38 -7.71
C LEU A 149 9.66 1.25 -7.07
N ILE A 150 9.30 2.09 -6.12
CA ILE A 150 10.20 3.07 -5.49
C ILE A 150 10.79 2.49 -4.20
N ASP A 151 12.11 2.47 -4.10
CA ASP A 151 12.83 2.16 -2.86
C ASP A 151 12.76 3.35 -1.90
N VAL A 152 11.78 3.30 -0.98
CA VAL A 152 11.54 4.39 -0.03
C VAL A 152 12.66 4.49 1.01
N ARG A 153 13.28 3.36 1.37
CA ARG A 153 14.41 3.33 2.32
C ARG A 153 15.58 4.12 1.77
N HIS A 154 15.95 3.85 0.53
CA HIS A 154 17.01 4.60 -0.13
C HIS A 154 16.69 6.11 -0.19
N TRP A 155 15.45 6.47 -0.53
CA TRP A 155 15.05 7.88 -0.59
C TRP A 155 15.15 8.57 0.78
N ILE A 156 14.72 7.92 1.87
CA ILE A 156 14.83 8.49 3.22
C ILE A 156 16.29 8.71 3.61
N GLU A 157 17.19 7.80 3.24
CA GLU A 157 18.60 7.87 3.60
C GLU A 157 19.38 8.90 2.78
N THR A 158 19.03 9.08 1.50
CA THR A 158 19.85 9.84 0.55
C THR A 158 19.17 11.08 -0.04
N GLY A 159 17.84 11.18 0.05
CA GLY A 159 17.05 12.21 -0.63
C GLY A 159 16.96 12.01 -2.17
N THR A 160 17.46 10.89 -2.70
CA THR A 160 17.46 10.60 -4.13
C THR A 160 16.53 9.44 -4.46
N LEU A 161 15.78 9.56 -5.58
CA LEU A 161 14.89 8.52 -6.03
C LEU A 161 15.68 7.35 -6.60
N LYS A 162 15.37 6.13 -6.14
CA LYS A 162 15.89 4.89 -6.67
C LYS A 162 14.74 3.91 -6.90
N LEU A 163 14.75 3.22 -8.03
CA LEU A 163 13.82 2.13 -8.27
C LEU A 163 14.28 0.88 -7.52
N TRP A 164 13.29 0.19 -6.94
CA TRP A 164 13.54 -1.11 -6.34
C TRP A 164 13.85 -2.13 -7.44
N GLU A 165 14.90 -2.89 -7.28
CA GLU A 165 15.35 -3.92 -8.20
C GLU A 165 15.21 -5.30 -7.54
N SER A 166 14.68 -6.28 -8.30
CA SER A 166 14.71 -7.68 -7.90
C SER A 166 16.12 -8.24 -8.12
N TYR A 167 16.69 -8.80 -7.08
CA TYR A 167 17.97 -9.54 -7.16
C TYR A 167 17.73 -11.04 -7.41
N PHE A 168 16.83 -11.38 -8.32
CA PHE A 168 16.60 -12.75 -8.77
C PHE A 168 17.00 -12.93 -10.23
#